data_036a3ee4be412b69e4d927cbebf2b35c
#
_entry.id   036a3ee4be412b69e4d927cbebf2b35c
#
_cell.length_a   1.000
_cell.length_b   1.000
_cell.length_c   1.000
_cell.angle_alpha   90.00
_cell.angle_beta   90.00
_cell.angle_gamma   90.00
#
_symmetry.space_group_name_H-M   'P 1'
#
loop_
_entity.id
_entity.type
_entity.pdbx_description
1 polymer ?
#
loop_
_entity_poly.entity_id
_entity_poly.type
_entity_poly.pdbx_seq_one_letter_code
_entity_poly.pdbx_strand_id
1 'polypeptide(L)'
;MSKGLPSRNEDFSGWYNELVKKADLAENSSVRGCMVIKPYGFSIWEKMQSKLDSMFKETGHQNAYFPLFIPKSYLSKEADHVEGFAKECAVVTHYRLKSEEEGKGVIVDPDAKLEEELIVRPTSETVIWNTYTVSYTHLR
;
A
#
# COMPACT_ATOMS: atom_id res chain seq x y z
N MET A 1 7.38 -34.09 16.74
CA MET A 1 6.26 -33.14 16.83
C MET A 1 6.81 -31.83 17.41
N SER A 2 6.76 -30.75 16.67
CA SER A 2 7.17 -29.42 17.16
C SER A 2 6.17 -29.00 18.25
N LYS A 3 6.65 -28.94 19.51
CA LYS A 3 5.82 -28.50 20.63
C LYS A 3 5.19 -27.13 20.31
N GLY A 4 3.87 -27.12 20.12
CA GLY A 4 3.06 -25.91 20.12
C GLY A 4 2.62 -25.34 18.76
N LEU A 5 2.73 -26.06 17.64
CA LEU A 5 2.04 -25.73 16.42
C LEU A 5 0.81 -26.63 16.24
N PRO A 6 -0.36 -26.09 15.85
CA PRO A 6 -1.50 -26.90 15.41
C PRO A 6 -1.13 -27.84 14.25
N SER A 7 -1.91 -28.86 14.03
CA SER A 7 -1.76 -29.73 12.86
C SER A 7 -2.13 -28.97 11.60
N ARG A 8 -1.24 -28.93 10.60
CA ARG A 8 -1.48 -28.27 9.30
C ARG A 8 -2.73 -28.82 8.60
N ASN A 9 -3.02 -30.10 8.75
CA ASN A 9 -4.12 -30.76 8.07
C ASN A 9 -5.48 -30.53 8.78
N GLU A 10 -5.45 -30.29 10.09
CA GLU A 10 -6.67 -30.10 10.90
C GLU A 10 -7.04 -28.63 11.06
N ASP A 11 -6.03 -27.74 11.20
CA ASP A 11 -6.20 -26.31 11.33
C ASP A 11 -5.10 -25.57 10.59
N PHE A 12 -5.27 -25.41 9.28
CA PHE A 12 -4.29 -24.72 8.44
C PHE A 12 -4.09 -23.25 8.85
N SER A 13 -5.16 -22.53 9.17
CA SER A 13 -5.10 -21.12 9.54
C SER A 13 -4.35 -20.92 10.87
N GLY A 14 -4.68 -21.72 11.87
CA GLY A 14 -3.98 -21.68 13.15
C GLY A 14 -2.53 -22.09 13.03
N TRP A 15 -2.22 -23.15 12.25
CA TRP A 15 -0.86 -23.56 11.96
C TRP A 15 -0.07 -22.43 11.28
N TYR A 16 -0.61 -21.78 10.26
CA TYR A 16 0.04 -20.71 9.50
C TYR A 16 0.34 -19.50 10.40
N ASN A 17 -0.65 -19.03 11.15
CA ASN A 17 -0.49 -17.88 12.04
C ASN A 17 0.55 -18.14 13.14
N GLU A 18 0.52 -19.30 13.76
CA GLU A 18 1.48 -19.67 14.78
C GLU A 18 2.89 -19.86 14.20
N LEU A 19 3.00 -20.38 12.98
CA LEU A 19 4.28 -20.50 12.28
C LEU A 19 4.90 -19.12 12.02
N VAL A 20 4.14 -18.19 11.45
CA VAL A 20 4.59 -16.81 11.18
C VAL A 20 5.08 -16.12 12.46
N LYS A 21 4.34 -16.28 13.56
CA LYS A 21 4.67 -15.70 14.85
C LYS A 21 5.92 -16.35 15.47
N LYS A 22 6.00 -17.69 15.51
CA LYS A 22 7.12 -18.41 16.12
C LYS A 22 8.41 -18.34 15.33
N ALA A 23 8.31 -18.22 14.01
CA ALA A 23 9.47 -18.01 13.14
C ALA A 23 9.90 -16.53 13.07
N ASP A 24 9.25 -15.66 13.83
CA ASP A 24 9.56 -14.23 13.91
C ASP A 24 9.53 -13.53 12.54
N LEU A 25 8.54 -13.88 11.70
CA LEU A 25 8.43 -13.37 10.34
C LEU A 25 7.64 -12.05 10.26
N ALA A 26 6.58 -11.94 11.05
CA ALA A 26 5.72 -10.76 11.08
C ALA A 26 4.97 -10.64 12.41
N GLU A 27 4.51 -9.42 12.71
CA GLU A 27 3.67 -9.12 13.87
C GLU A 27 2.67 -8.00 13.56
N ASN A 28 1.65 -7.86 14.37
CA ASN A 28 0.70 -6.75 14.26
C ASN A 28 1.39 -5.43 14.66
N SER A 29 1.13 -4.38 13.89
CA SER A 29 1.57 -3.04 14.24
C SER A 29 0.56 -2.35 15.18
N SER A 30 0.92 -1.17 15.69
CA SER A 30 0.00 -0.29 16.42
C SER A 30 -1.11 0.29 15.53
N VAL A 31 -0.94 0.24 14.21
CA VAL A 31 -1.93 0.71 13.24
C VAL A 31 -2.85 -0.45 12.87
N ARG A 32 -4.14 -0.30 13.15
CA ARG A 32 -5.14 -1.34 12.86
C ARG A 32 -5.13 -1.73 11.38
N GLY A 33 -5.08 -3.01 11.12
CA GLY A 33 -5.05 -3.57 9.76
C GLY A 33 -3.67 -3.54 9.08
N CYS A 34 -2.63 -3.03 9.75
CA CYS A 34 -1.27 -3.02 9.24
C CYS A 34 -0.38 -4.00 10.02
N MET A 35 0.57 -4.60 9.34
CA MET A 35 1.55 -5.53 9.94
C MET A 35 2.96 -4.99 9.81
N VAL A 36 3.80 -5.36 10.78
CA VAL A 36 5.26 -5.23 10.69
C VAL A 36 5.80 -6.52 10.12
N ILE A 37 6.46 -6.46 8.97
CA ILE A 37 7.19 -7.60 8.42
C ILE A 37 8.62 -7.51 8.95
N LYS A 38 9.02 -8.54 9.70
CA LYS A 38 10.32 -8.59 10.36
C LYS A 38 11.44 -9.03 9.41
N PRO A 39 12.73 -8.87 9.78
CA PRO A 39 13.85 -9.12 8.88
C PRO A 39 13.83 -10.49 8.18
N TYR A 40 13.50 -11.57 8.89
CA TYR A 40 13.41 -12.90 8.26
C TYR A 40 12.29 -12.99 7.23
N GLY A 41 11.09 -12.45 7.56
CA GLY A 41 9.98 -12.39 6.63
C GLY A 41 10.30 -11.51 5.43
N PHE A 42 10.89 -10.34 5.67
CA PHE A 42 11.25 -9.40 4.62
C PHE A 42 12.33 -9.96 3.68
N SER A 43 13.30 -10.71 4.22
CA SER A 43 14.34 -11.36 3.40
C SER A 43 13.79 -12.40 2.41
N ILE A 44 12.69 -13.06 2.76
CA ILE A 44 11.99 -13.98 1.85
C ILE A 44 11.37 -13.18 0.70
N TRP A 45 10.69 -12.07 1.02
CA TRP A 45 10.09 -11.17 0.04
C TRP A 45 11.14 -10.58 -0.92
N GLU A 46 12.28 -10.09 -0.40
CA GLU A 46 13.37 -9.55 -1.21
C GLU A 46 13.91 -10.56 -2.22
N LYS A 47 14.07 -11.81 -1.81
CA LYS A 47 14.54 -12.87 -2.72
C LYS A 47 13.53 -13.18 -3.82
N MET A 48 12.23 -13.22 -3.49
CA MET A 48 11.17 -13.41 -4.48
C MET A 48 11.11 -12.23 -5.45
N GLN A 49 11.13 -11.00 -4.93
CA GLN A 49 11.13 -9.78 -5.73
C GLN A 49 12.33 -9.73 -6.67
N SER A 50 13.54 -9.96 -6.16
CA SER A 50 14.76 -9.93 -6.96
C SER A 50 14.73 -10.96 -8.09
N LYS A 51 14.27 -12.17 -7.80
CA LYS A 51 14.16 -13.22 -8.83
C LYS A 51 13.15 -12.86 -9.91
N LEU A 52 11.98 -12.38 -9.51
CA LEU A 52 10.92 -11.97 -10.44
C LEU A 52 11.33 -10.76 -11.28
N ASP A 53 11.94 -9.75 -10.68
CA ASP A 53 12.49 -8.57 -11.36
C ASP A 53 13.52 -8.95 -12.42
N SER A 54 14.43 -9.87 -12.10
CA SER A 54 15.41 -10.38 -13.06
C SER A 54 14.73 -11.06 -14.27
N MET A 55 13.71 -11.87 -14.02
CA MET A 55 12.97 -12.56 -15.10
C MET A 55 12.26 -11.54 -16.02
N PHE A 56 11.69 -10.49 -15.49
CA PHE A 56 11.09 -9.42 -16.32
C PHE A 56 12.16 -8.67 -17.13
N LYS A 57 13.29 -8.35 -16.55
CA LYS A 57 14.39 -7.66 -17.24
C LYS A 57 15.01 -8.49 -18.36
N GLU A 58 15.09 -9.79 -18.21
CA GLU A 58 15.53 -10.72 -19.25
C GLU A 58 14.63 -10.66 -20.52
N THR A 59 13.38 -10.27 -20.35
CA THR A 59 12.43 -10.08 -21.48
C THR A 59 12.33 -8.64 -21.98
N GLY A 60 13.26 -7.76 -21.55
CA GLY A 60 13.36 -6.38 -22.01
C GLY A 60 12.46 -5.38 -21.27
N HIS A 61 11.79 -5.79 -20.19
CA HIS A 61 11.00 -4.88 -19.38
C HIS A 61 11.88 -3.94 -18.54
N GLN A 62 11.37 -2.74 -18.29
CA GLN A 62 12.02 -1.72 -17.47
C GLN A 62 11.11 -1.31 -16.33
N ASN A 63 11.72 -1.06 -15.17
CA ASN A 63 10.99 -0.60 -14.00
C ASN A 63 10.61 0.86 -14.15
N ALA A 64 9.39 1.21 -13.73
CA ALA A 64 8.91 2.57 -13.58
C ALA A 64 8.31 2.75 -12.19
N TYR A 65 8.35 3.98 -11.68
CA TYR A 65 7.77 4.33 -10.40
C TYR A 65 6.73 5.44 -10.57
N PHE A 66 5.56 5.23 -10.00
CA PHE A 66 4.45 6.18 -10.06
C PHE A 66 4.12 6.72 -8.66
N PRO A 67 3.61 7.96 -8.54
CA PRO A 67 3.26 8.56 -7.25
C PRO A 67 2.33 7.70 -6.41
N LEU A 68 2.53 7.73 -5.08
CA LEU A 68 1.65 7.06 -4.13
C LEU A 68 0.29 7.74 -4.04
N PHE A 69 0.29 9.07 -4.08
CA PHE A 69 -0.92 9.88 -3.99
C PHE A 69 -1.47 10.20 -5.37
N ILE A 70 -2.79 10.11 -5.51
CA ILE A 70 -3.51 10.53 -6.71
C ILE A 70 -4.56 11.57 -6.34
N PRO A 71 -4.80 12.58 -7.20
CA PRO A 71 -5.90 13.53 -7.01
C PRO A 71 -7.25 12.80 -7.01
N LYS A 72 -8.16 13.20 -6.14
CA LYS A 72 -9.50 12.61 -6.06
C LYS A 72 -10.27 12.68 -7.39
N SER A 73 -10.03 13.75 -8.17
CA SER A 73 -10.62 13.93 -9.50
C SER A 73 -10.30 12.80 -10.48
N TYR A 74 -9.17 12.09 -10.31
CA TYR A 74 -8.82 10.96 -11.19
C TYR A 74 -9.80 9.81 -11.01
N LEU A 75 -10.15 9.48 -9.75
CA LEU A 75 -11.13 8.43 -9.47
C LEU A 75 -12.55 8.83 -9.91
N SER A 76 -12.90 10.11 -9.85
CA SER A 76 -14.21 10.60 -10.27
C SER A 76 -14.43 10.44 -11.78
N LYS A 77 -13.37 10.58 -12.59
CA LYS A 77 -13.43 10.35 -14.05
C LYS A 77 -13.63 8.88 -14.43
N GLU A 78 -13.19 7.99 -13.56
CA GLU A 78 -13.30 6.55 -13.78
C GLU A 78 -14.48 5.92 -13.03
N ALA A 79 -15.19 6.69 -12.19
CA ALA A 79 -16.28 6.19 -11.34
C ALA A 79 -17.41 5.51 -12.13
N ASP A 80 -17.62 5.88 -13.39
CA ASP A 80 -18.56 5.23 -14.31
C ASP A 80 -18.09 3.83 -14.75
N HIS A 81 -16.79 3.51 -14.56
CA HIS A 81 -16.19 2.23 -14.93
C HIS A 81 -15.76 1.39 -13.71
N VAL A 82 -15.76 1.96 -12.50
CA VAL A 82 -15.22 1.36 -11.27
C VAL A 82 -16.32 1.07 -10.26
N GLU A 83 -17.43 0.48 -10.69
CA GLU A 83 -18.41 -0.10 -9.76
C GLU A 83 -17.79 -1.21 -8.93
N GLY A 84 -17.25 -0.90 -7.78
CA GLY A 84 -16.72 -1.84 -6.80
C GLY A 84 -15.28 -1.64 -6.36
N PHE A 85 -14.49 -0.79 -7.01
CA PHE A 85 -13.04 -0.82 -6.83
C PHE A 85 -12.51 0.15 -5.82
N ALA A 86 -12.97 1.11 -5.27
CA ALA A 86 -12.26 2.04 -4.39
C ALA A 86 -13.12 2.89 -3.47
N LYS A 87 -14.15 2.30 -2.87
CA LYS A 87 -14.92 3.01 -1.85
C LYS A 87 -14.18 3.06 -0.50
N GLU A 88 -13.22 2.17 -0.27
CA GLU A 88 -12.43 2.11 0.95
C GLU A 88 -10.97 2.45 0.65
N CYS A 89 -10.58 3.70 0.88
CA CYS A 89 -9.22 4.19 0.71
C CYS A 89 -8.90 5.26 1.75
N ALA A 90 -7.61 5.46 2.02
CA ALA A 90 -7.17 6.58 2.85
C ALA A 90 -7.20 7.88 2.04
N VAL A 91 -7.84 8.91 2.59
CA VAL A 91 -7.95 10.22 1.97
C VAL A 91 -7.15 11.23 2.77
N VAL A 92 -6.22 11.94 2.12
CA VAL A 92 -5.43 13.01 2.71
C VAL A 92 -6.12 14.32 2.43
N THR A 93 -6.54 15.00 3.49
CA THR A 93 -7.33 16.25 3.43
C THR A 93 -6.54 17.48 3.80
N HIS A 94 -5.43 17.33 4.55
CA HIS A 94 -4.60 18.41 5.07
C HIS A 94 -3.12 18.06 4.89
N TYR A 95 -2.28 19.09 4.82
CA TYR A 95 -0.83 18.95 4.60
C TYR A 95 0.03 19.35 5.80
N ARG A 96 -0.58 19.82 6.91
CA ARG A 96 0.16 20.30 8.07
C ARG A 96 -0.51 19.93 9.38
N LEU A 97 0.32 19.70 10.40
CA LEU A 97 -0.08 19.60 11.79
C LEU A 97 0.34 20.88 12.54
N LYS A 98 -0.36 21.21 13.60
CA LYS A 98 0.03 22.26 14.55
C LYS A 98 0.01 21.73 15.98
N SER A 99 0.77 22.37 16.86
CA SER A 99 0.71 22.06 18.28
C SER A 99 -0.65 22.46 18.85
N GLU A 100 -1.17 21.65 19.75
CA GLU A 100 -2.34 21.99 20.54
C GLU A 100 -2.00 23.11 21.55
N GLU A 101 -2.93 24.03 21.81
CA GLU A 101 -2.66 25.24 22.63
C GLU A 101 -2.20 24.91 24.06
N GLU A 102 -2.56 23.75 24.58
CA GLU A 102 -2.12 23.31 25.92
C GLU A 102 -0.80 22.52 25.92
N GLY A 103 -0.09 22.41 24.79
CA GLY A 103 1.20 21.73 24.68
C GLY A 103 1.15 20.20 24.85
N LYS A 104 -0.02 19.58 24.78
CA LYS A 104 -0.25 18.15 25.04
C LYS A 104 -0.29 17.27 23.80
N GLY A 105 0.06 17.79 22.62
CA GLY A 105 0.01 17.00 21.40
C GLY A 105 0.04 17.81 20.12
N VAL A 106 -0.30 17.13 19.02
CA VAL A 106 -0.45 17.72 17.69
C VAL A 106 -1.85 17.48 17.17
N ILE A 107 -2.42 18.47 16.52
CA ILE A 107 -3.72 18.37 15.84
C ILE A 107 -3.55 18.72 14.38
N VAL A 108 -4.50 18.29 13.55
CA VAL A 108 -4.56 18.70 12.15
C VAL A 108 -4.83 20.20 12.11
N ASP A 109 -4.00 20.95 11.37
CA ASP A 109 -4.19 22.38 11.19
C ASP A 109 -5.37 22.64 10.24
N PRO A 110 -6.48 23.23 10.69
CA PRO A 110 -7.65 23.47 9.85
C PRO A 110 -7.37 24.46 8.70
N ASP A 111 -6.37 25.33 8.84
CA ASP A 111 -5.99 26.29 7.80
C ASP A 111 -5.10 25.66 6.71
N ALA A 112 -4.66 24.43 6.92
CA ALA A 112 -3.82 23.68 5.99
C ALA A 112 -4.60 22.65 5.17
N LYS A 113 -5.89 22.90 4.90
CA LYS A 113 -6.71 22.04 4.06
C LYS A 113 -6.20 22.06 2.61
N LEU A 114 -6.13 20.91 1.99
CA LEU A 114 -5.81 20.79 0.55
C LEU A 114 -6.96 21.36 -0.29
N GLU A 115 -6.63 22.07 -1.36
CA GLU A 115 -7.59 22.51 -2.35
C GLU A 115 -8.28 21.33 -3.04
N GLU A 116 -7.51 20.30 -3.36
CA GLU A 116 -7.99 19.01 -3.84
C GLU A 116 -7.49 17.89 -2.91
N GLU A 117 -8.40 17.04 -2.45
CA GLU A 117 -8.08 15.88 -1.62
C GLU A 117 -7.25 14.87 -2.40
N LEU A 118 -6.27 14.28 -1.73
CA LEU A 118 -5.42 13.24 -2.29
C LEU A 118 -5.84 11.88 -1.75
N ILE A 119 -5.76 10.86 -2.57
CA ILE A 119 -6.06 9.49 -2.23
C ILE A 119 -4.76 8.69 -2.20
N VAL A 120 -4.55 7.93 -1.12
CA VAL A 120 -3.55 6.88 -1.11
C VAL A 120 -4.04 5.79 -2.07
N ARG A 121 -3.42 5.66 -3.22
CA ARG A 121 -3.91 4.81 -4.30
C ARG A 121 -4.17 3.37 -3.85
N PRO A 122 -5.40 2.85 -4.00
CA PRO A 122 -5.69 1.44 -3.75
C PRO A 122 -5.17 0.55 -4.88
N THR A 123 -4.97 1.14 -6.07
CA THR A 123 -4.47 0.49 -7.26
C THR A 123 -3.61 1.44 -8.09
N SER A 124 -2.77 0.92 -8.99
CA SER A 124 -1.85 1.71 -9.80
C SER A 124 -2.39 2.06 -11.19
N GLU A 125 -3.43 1.40 -11.67
CA GLU A 125 -3.93 1.53 -13.04
C GLU A 125 -4.32 2.97 -13.38
N THR A 126 -5.03 3.64 -12.49
CA THR A 126 -5.48 5.03 -12.66
C THR A 126 -4.33 5.99 -12.94
N VAL A 127 -3.27 5.94 -12.14
CA VAL A 127 -2.11 6.84 -12.31
C VAL A 127 -1.28 6.46 -13.53
N ILE A 128 -1.14 5.16 -13.82
CA ILE A 128 -0.45 4.66 -15.00
C ILE A 128 -1.16 5.12 -16.26
N TRP A 129 -2.47 4.89 -16.36
CA TRP A 129 -3.28 5.27 -17.50
C TRP A 129 -3.23 6.78 -17.75
N ASN A 130 -3.43 7.59 -16.72
CA ASN A 130 -3.37 9.04 -16.86
C ASN A 130 -2.02 9.53 -17.36
N THR A 131 -0.91 8.93 -16.88
CA THR A 131 0.44 9.29 -17.32
C THR A 131 0.64 8.95 -18.80
N TYR A 132 0.23 7.77 -19.25
CA TYR A 132 0.40 7.37 -20.63
C TYR A 132 -0.52 8.12 -21.59
N THR A 133 -1.76 8.43 -21.22
CA THR A 133 -2.65 9.23 -22.07
C THR A 133 -2.11 10.63 -22.33
N VAL A 134 -1.53 11.28 -21.32
CA VAL A 134 -0.89 12.59 -21.48
C VAL A 134 0.35 12.50 -22.37
N SER A 135 1.19 11.49 -22.15
CA SER A 135 2.43 11.31 -22.96
C SER A 135 2.14 10.99 -24.42
N TYR A 136 1.12 10.20 -24.72
CA TYR A 136 0.76 9.85 -26.10
C TYR A 136 0.08 11.00 -26.87
N THR A 137 -0.59 11.94 -26.20
CA THR A 137 -1.16 13.12 -26.86
C THR A 137 -0.10 14.12 -27.33
N HIS A 138 1.09 14.10 -26.77
CA HIS A 138 2.23 14.94 -27.19
C HIS A 138 3.13 14.31 -28.25
N LEU A 139 2.93 13.07 -28.61
CA LEU A 139 3.70 12.34 -29.63
C LEU A 139 3.05 12.29 -31.02
N ARG A 140 1.99 13.07 -31.24
CA ARG A 140 1.34 13.25 -32.54
C ARG A 140 1.55 14.63 -33.11
#